data_7d4c4b5612c6c11dd5a26760e5708298
#
_entry.id   7d4c4b5612c6c11dd5a26760e5708298
#
_cell.length_a   1.000
_cell.length_b   1.000
_cell.length_c   1.000
_cell.angle_alpha   90.00
_cell.angle_beta   90.00
_cell.angle_gamma   90.00
#
_symmetry.space_group_name_H-M   'P 1'
#
loop_
_entity.id
_entity.type
_entity.pdbx_description
1 polymer ?
#
loop_
_entity_poly.entity_id
_entity_poly.type
_entity_poly.pdbx_seq_one_letter_code
_entity_poly.pdbx_strand_id
1 'polypeptide(L)'
;MRYKKSMLSVLCALGLLAAAAGAQAEGWCESGKAVKFAGLNWESGTLLTELMQFVLAKGYGCTTDSLPGSSITMEQALSTNDIQVFAEEWIGRSDAWNKAAAAGKVVGVGEPIVGAVEGWYVPRYVIEGDPQRKLEAKAPKLRSIADLAQYAEVFRDPEEPGKGRFYNCPAGWTCELENSEMLKSYGLEETFTNFRPGTGPALDAAVLSSYRRGEPILFYYWSPTPLMGRADLVRLEERPGVDKRIRIQVGLSRTFHDQAPELVAVLEKVNLPAELLNSDLARMAKDRIDAARLAREFLKEHPEVWHAWVDEDAAKKIEAAL
;
A
#
# COMPACT_ATOMS: atom_id res chain seq x y z
N MET A 1 -61.38 -75.88 -18.42
CA MET A 1 -62.40 -74.96 -19.01
C MET A 1 -62.20 -73.56 -18.50
N ARG A 2 -62.19 -72.62 -19.38
CA ARG A 2 -62.15 -71.14 -19.24
C ARG A 2 -60.81 -70.47 -19.06
N TYR A 3 -60.33 -69.94 -20.19
CA TYR A 3 -59.37 -68.85 -20.38
C TYR A 3 -59.85 -67.57 -19.70
N LYS A 4 -58.94 -66.84 -19.07
CA LYS A 4 -59.07 -65.38 -18.93
C LYS A 4 -57.71 -64.68 -19.23
N LYS A 5 -57.80 -63.81 -20.21
CA LYS A 5 -56.76 -62.97 -20.77
C LYS A 5 -56.23 -61.97 -19.72
N SER A 6 -54.95 -61.88 -19.56
CA SER A 6 -54.33 -60.75 -18.86
C SER A 6 -53.85 -59.69 -19.84
N MET A 7 -54.37 -58.49 -19.69
CA MET A 7 -53.98 -57.31 -20.45
C MET A 7 -52.61 -56.83 -19.98
N LEU A 8 -51.77 -56.60 -20.94
CA LEU A 8 -50.44 -55.99 -20.79
C LEU A 8 -50.59 -54.45 -20.61
N SER A 9 -50.29 -53.92 -19.43
CA SER A 9 -50.26 -52.52 -19.20
C SER A 9 -48.80 -52.06 -19.38
N VAL A 10 -48.54 -51.38 -20.49
CA VAL A 10 -47.26 -50.68 -20.75
C VAL A 10 -47.33 -49.34 -20.01
N LEU A 11 -46.61 -49.21 -18.89
CA LEU A 11 -46.37 -47.94 -18.27
C LEU A 11 -45.17 -47.22 -18.98
N CYS A 12 -45.49 -46.19 -19.72
CA CYS A 12 -44.47 -45.19 -20.17
C CYS A 12 -43.94 -44.41 -18.98
N ALA A 13 -42.73 -44.72 -18.53
CA ALA A 13 -41.98 -43.87 -17.60
C ALA A 13 -41.39 -42.71 -18.39
N LEU A 14 -42.07 -41.57 -18.42
CA LEU A 14 -41.46 -40.31 -18.82
C LEU A 14 -40.47 -39.91 -17.73
N GLY A 15 -39.16 -40.07 -18.00
CA GLY A 15 -38.11 -39.54 -17.21
C GLY A 15 -38.07 -38.01 -17.33
N LEU A 16 -38.47 -37.31 -16.30
CA LEU A 16 -38.15 -35.90 -16.11
C LEU A 16 -36.63 -35.79 -15.85
N LEU A 17 -35.87 -35.48 -16.90
CA LEU A 17 -34.53 -34.89 -16.76
C LEU A 17 -34.75 -33.46 -16.26
N ALA A 18 -34.77 -33.29 -14.94
CA ALA A 18 -34.58 -31.97 -14.33
C ALA A 18 -33.15 -31.55 -14.65
N ALA A 19 -33.00 -30.70 -15.66
CA ALA A 19 -31.78 -29.94 -15.84
C ALA A 19 -31.57 -29.09 -14.57
N ALA A 20 -30.68 -29.54 -13.69
CA ALA A 20 -30.15 -28.70 -12.65
C ALA A 20 -29.35 -27.60 -13.36
N ALA A 21 -30.04 -26.51 -13.71
CA ALA A 21 -29.36 -25.27 -14.00
C ALA A 21 -28.61 -24.94 -12.70
N GLY A 22 -27.31 -25.23 -12.68
CA GLY A 22 -26.44 -24.73 -11.63
C GLY A 22 -26.62 -23.21 -11.57
N ALA A 23 -27.24 -22.73 -10.51
CA ALA A 23 -27.25 -21.31 -10.23
C ALA A 23 -25.75 -20.90 -10.12
N GLN A 24 -25.21 -20.36 -11.21
CA GLN A 24 -23.94 -19.66 -11.13
C GLN A 24 -24.15 -18.56 -10.08
N ALA A 25 -23.32 -18.59 -9.03
CA ALA A 25 -23.35 -17.51 -8.06
C ALA A 25 -23.14 -16.20 -8.82
N GLU A 26 -24.07 -15.27 -8.63
CA GLU A 26 -23.98 -13.94 -9.22
C GLU A 26 -22.64 -13.31 -8.80
N GLY A 27 -21.85 -12.81 -9.75
CA GLY A 27 -20.55 -12.19 -9.48
C GLY A 27 -20.70 -10.99 -8.56
N TRP A 28 -19.64 -10.65 -7.84
CA TRP A 28 -19.70 -9.55 -6.86
C TRP A 28 -20.28 -8.26 -7.47
N CYS A 29 -19.78 -7.84 -8.63
CA CYS A 29 -20.21 -6.60 -9.29
C CYS A 29 -21.65 -6.69 -9.82
N GLU A 30 -22.08 -7.86 -10.29
CA GLU A 30 -23.46 -8.12 -10.76
C GLU A 30 -24.46 -8.04 -9.62
N SER A 31 -24.06 -8.36 -8.39
CA SER A 31 -24.91 -8.28 -7.19
C SER A 31 -25.25 -6.83 -6.78
N GLY A 32 -24.70 -5.82 -7.45
CA GLY A 32 -24.86 -4.41 -7.13
C GLY A 32 -24.11 -3.94 -5.89
N LYS A 33 -23.29 -4.81 -5.27
CA LYS A 33 -22.44 -4.44 -4.14
C LYS A 33 -21.24 -3.65 -4.64
N ALA A 34 -20.94 -2.52 -4.01
CA ALA A 34 -19.73 -1.78 -4.29
C ALA A 34 -18.49 -2.56 -3.78
N VAL A 35 -17.38 -2.46 -4.53
CA VAL A 35 -16.06 -2.81 -4.03
C VAL A 35 -15.48 -1.57 -3.36
N LYS A 36 -15.42 -1.58 -2.04
CA LYS A 36 -14.93 -0.46 -1.24
C LYS A 36 -13.44 -0.65 -0.93
N PHE A 37 -12.68 0.39 -1.19
CA PHE A 37 -11.25 0.44 -0.96
C PHE A 37 -10.92 1.22 0.30
N ALA A 38 -9.77 0.91 0.92
CA ALA A 38 -9.13 1.80 1.87
C ALA A 38 -8.74 3.11 1.15
N GLY A 39 -9.23 4.24 1.61
CA GLY A 39 -8.86 5.56 1.12
C GLY A 39 -7.52 5.99 1.73
N LEU A 40 -6.43 5.48 1.15
CA LEU A 40 -5.07 5.72 1.60
C LEU A 40 -4.67 7.18 1.40
N ASN A 41 -3.81 7.71 2.25
CA ASN A 41 -3.45 9.13 2.29
C ASN A 41 -1.93 9.37 2.06
N TRP A 42 -1.28 8.48 1.32
CA TRP A 42 0.06 8.66 0.78
C TRP A 42 0.04 8.38 -0.73
N GLU A 43 1.01 8.92 -1.46
CA GLU A 43 0.94 9.06 -2.91
C GLU A 43 0.85 7.73 -3.65
N SER A 44 1.72 6.75 -3.33
CA SER A 44 1.70 5.43 -3.98
C SER A 44 0.42 4.67 -3.70
N GLY A 45 -0.05 4.67 -2.46
CA GLY A 45 -1.29 4.01 -2.06
C GLY A 45 -2.52 4.63 -2.74
N THR A 46 -2.54 5.95 -2.87
CA THR A 46 -3.63 6.65 -3.58
C THR A 46 -3.63 6.30 -5.07
N LEU A 47 -2.45 6.29 -5.71
CA LEU A 47 -2.32 5.93 -7.12
C LEU A 47 -2.74 4.47 -7.38
N LEU A 48 -2.27 3.53 -6.56
CA LEU A 48 -2.66 2.13 -6.66
C LEU A 48 -4.16 1.93 -6.47
N THR A 49 -4.76 2.62 -5.51
CA THR A 49 -6.21 2.59 -5.28
C THR A 49 -6.97 3.05 -6.52
N GLU A 50 -6.59 4.18 -7.11
CA GLU A 50 -7.25 4.72 -8.31
C GLU A 50 -7.06 3.81 -9.53
N LEU A 51 -5.87 3.23 -9.72
CA LEU A 51 -5.60 2.27 -10.79
C LEU A 51 -6.52 1.04 -10.66
N MET A 52 -6.56 0.42 -9.49
CA MET A 52 -7.38 -0.77 -9.25
C MET A 52 -8.88 -0.46 -9.38
N GLN A 53 -9.33 0.67 -8.84
CA GLN A 53 -10.72 1.09 -8.98
C GLN A 53 -11.11 1.30 -10.44
N PHE A 54 -10.27 1.97 -11.23
CA PHE A 54 -10.52 2.19 -12.65
C PHE A 54 -10.61 0.87 -13.42
N VAL A 55 -9.65 -0.04 -13.16
CA VAL A 55 -9.63 -1.37 -13.81
C VAL A 55 -10.88 -2.17 -13.46
N LEU A 56 -11.28 -2.25 -12.20
CA LEU A 56 -12.47 -2.98 -11.80
C LEU A 56 -13.76 -2.31 -12.32
N ALA A 57 -13.84 -1.00 -12.28
CA ALA A 57 -15.03 -0.27 -12.74
C ALA A 57 -15.21 -0.36 -14.26
N LYS A 58 -14.15 -0.20 -15.05
CA LYS A 58 -14.24 -0.15 -16.51
C LYS A 58 -14.14 -1.53 -17.16
N GLY A 59 -13.28 -2.40 -16.64
CA GLY A 59 -13.09 -3.75 -17.16
C GLY A 59 -14.24 -4.69 -16.79
N TYR A 60 -14.69 -4.61 -15.54
CA TYR A 60 -15.63 -5.58 -14.96
C TYR A 60 -16.98 -5.01 -14.56
N GLY A 61 -17.21 -3.71 -14.79
CA GLY A 61 -18.50 -3.05 -14.51
C GLY A 61 -18.82 -2.88 -13.03
N CYS A 62 -17.82 -2.96 -12.16
CA CYS A 62 -18.02 -2.81 -10.72
C CYS A 62 -18.34 -1.36 -10.33
N THR A 63 -19.22 -1.18 -9.37
CA THR A 63 -19.26 0.06 -8.59
C THR A 63 -18.12 0.06 -7.60
N THR A 64 -17.30 1.11 -7.57
CA THR A 64 -16.18 1.24 -6.63
C THR A 64 -16.36 2.48 -5.76
N ASP A 65 -15.84 2.44 -4.54
CA ASP A 65 -15.88 3.55 -3.57
C ASP A 65 -14.63 3.49 -2.69
N SER A 66 -14.31 4.58 -2.01
CA SER A 66 -13.20 4.66 -1.06
C SER A 66 -13.66 5.18 0.29
N LEU A 67 -13.30 4.48 1.36
CA LEU A 67 -13.51 4.92 2.74
C LEU A 67 -12.20 5.53 3.26
N PRO A 68 -12.15 6.84 3.54
CA PRO A 68 -10.93 7.49 4.02
C PRO A 68 -10.62 7.09 5.46
N GLY A 69 -9.34 6.85 5.74
CA GLY A 69 -8.88 6.53 7.08
C GLY A 69 -7.38 6.31 7.17
N SER A 70 -6.89 6.13 8.39
CA SER A 70 -5.50 5.73 8.64
C SER A 70 -5.33 4.22 8.41
N SER A 71 -4.10 3.75 8.22
CA SER A 71 -3.81 2.33 7.99
C SER A 71 -4.47 1.43 9.03
N ILE A 72 -4.26 1.73 10.32
CA ILE A 72 -4.79 0.92 11.42
C ILE A 72 -6.34 0.85 11.40
N THR A 73 -7.00 1.98 11.12
CA THR A 73 -8.47 2.02 11.03
C THR A 73 -8.98 1.22 9.84
N MET A 74 -8.28 1.31 8.71
CA MET A 74 -8.66 0.60 7.48
C MET A 74 -8.39 -0.90 7.56
N GLU A 75 -7.33 -1.34 8.25
CA GLU A 75 -7.11 -2.77 8.54
C GLU A 75 -8.25 -3.35 9.38
N GLN A 76 -8.76 -2.60 10.35
CA GLN A 76 -9.93 -3.02 11.13
C GLN A 76 -11.18 -3.14 10.26
N ALA A 77 -11.45 -2.12 9.42
CA ALA A 77 -12.58 -2.13 8.49
C ALA A 77 -12.48 -3.29 7.47
N LEU A 78 -11.26 -3.62 7.02
CA LEU A 78 -11.01 -4.78 6.17
C LEU A 78 -11.34 -6.10 6.90
N SER A 79 -10.96 -6.21 8.17
CA SER A 79 -11.20 -7.41 8.98
C SER A 79 -12.68 -7.68 9.28
N THR A 80 -13.51 -6.64 9.22
CA THR A 80 -14.98 -6.69 9.39
C THR A 80 -15.74 -6.70 8.07
N ASN A 81 -15.02 -6.62 6.94
CA ASN A 81 -15.59 -6.52 5.58
C ASN A 81 -16.40 -5.22 5.35
N ASP A 82 -16.15 -4.16 6.10
CA ASP A 82 -16.70 -2.83 5.83
C ASP A 82 -16.05 -2.19 4.59
N ILE A 83 -14.79 -2.56 4.31
CA ILE A 83 -14.10 -2.39 3.03
C ILE A 83 -13.62 -3.76 2.52
N GLN A 84 -13.37 -3.87 1.22
CA GLN A 84 -12.99 -5.12 0.54
C GLN A 84 -11.52 -5.17 0.17
N VAL A 85 -10.91 -4.02 -0.15
CA VAL A 85 -9.56 -3.93 -0.72
C VAL A 85 -8.73 -2.87 0.00
N PHE A 86 -7.50 -3.24 0.35
CA PHE A 86 -6.44 -2.34 0.81
C PHE A 86 -5.30 -2.43 -0.22
N ALA A 87 -5.18 -1.43 -1.10
CA ALA A 87 -4.36 -1.53 -2.30
C ALA A 87 -2.85 -1.66 -2.05
N GLU A 88 -2.36 -1.16 -0.90
CA GLU A 88 -0.93 -1.15 -0.54
C GLU A 88 -0.74 -1.52 0.94
N GLU A 89 -0.90 -2.81 1.25
CA GLU A 89 -0.73 -3.32 2.61
C GLU A 89 0.73 -3.72 2.88
N TRP A 90 1.33 -3.08 3.87
CA TRP A 90 2.70 -3.35 4.32
C TRP A 90 2.72 -4.51 5.30
N ILE A 91 2.87 -5.71 4.78
CA ILE A 91 2.68 -6.97 5.52
C ILE A 91 3.62 -7.08 6.71
N GLY A 92 3.04 -7.45 7.84
CA GLY A 92 3.78 -7.72 9.08
C GLY A 92 4.06 -6.48 9.95
N ARG A 93 3.59 -5.29 9.52
CA ARG A 93 3.84 -4.02 10.23
C ARG A 93 2.85 -3.75 11.35
N SER A 94 1.68 -4.33 11.30
CA SER A 94 0.59 -4.05 12.22
C SER A 94 0.15 -5.30 12.99
N ASP A 95 0.00 -5.15 14.29
CA ASP A 95 -0.62 -6.15 15.15
C ASP A 95 -2.08 -6.41 14.77
N ALA A 96 -2.80 -5.40 14.28
CA ALA A 96 -4.18 -5.52 13.84
C ALA A 96 -4.26 -6.42 12.61
N TRP A 97 -3.44 -6.15 11.58
CA TRP A 97 -3.31 -7.01 10.41
C TRP A 97 -2.92 -8.44 10.80
N ASN A 98 -1.84 -8.60 11.58
CA ASN A 98 -1.32 -9.92 11.95
C ASN A 98 -2.35 -10.78 12.68
N LYS A 99 -3.11 -10.19 13.61
CA LYS A 99 -4.21 -10.87 14.32
C LYS A 99 -5.37 -11.22 13.39
N ALA A 100 -5.75 -10.30 12.50
CA ALA A 100 -6.83 -10.54 11.53
C ALA A 100 -6.45 -11.63 10.52
N ALA A 101 -5.21 -11.64 10.02
CA ALA A 101 -4.70 -12.67 9.13
C ALA A 101 -4.63 -14.05 9.81
N ALA A 102 -4.10 -14.11 11.04
CA ALA A 102 -4.08 -15.35 11.83
C ALA A 102 -5.49 -15.90 12.13
N ALA A 103 -6.47 -15.01 12.28
CA ALA A 103 -7.88 -15.37 12.45
C ALA A 103 -8.60 -15.69 11.13
N GLY A 104 -7.90 -15.64 9.98
CA GLY A 104 -8.46 -15.91 8.67
C GLY A 104 -9.47 -14.85 8.17
N LYS A 105 -9.46 -13.65 8.73
CA LYS A 105 -10.38 -12.56 8.37
C LYS A 105 -9.90 -11.73 7.18
N VAL A 106 -8.60 -11.69 6.95
CA VAL A 106 -7.98 -10.97 5.84
C VAL A 106 -6.98 -11.87 5.11
N VAL A 107 -6.69 -11.53 3.86
CA VAL A 107 -5.72 -12.23 3.00
C VAL A 107 -4.89 -11.19 2.25
N GLY A 108 -3.59 -11.40 2.16
CA GLY A 108 -2.73 -10.64 1.28
C GLY A 108 -2.49 -11.40 -0.02
N VAL A 109 -2.66 -10.74 -1.16
CA VAL A 109 -2.44 -11.32 -2.50
C VAL A 109 -1.50 -10.44 -3.33
N GLY A 110 -0.81 -11.04 -4.29
CA GLY A 110 0.07 -10.34 -5.22
C GLY A 110 1.19 -9.55 -4.56
N GLU A 111 1.91 -8.79 -5.38
CA GLU A 111 2.95 -7.83 -4.97
C GLU A 111 2.87 -6.59 -5.87
N PRO A 112 2.00 -5.63 -5.55
CA PRO A 112 1.78 -4.44 -6.40
C PRO A 112 3.02 -3.55 -6.49
N ILE A 113 3.92 -3.62 -5.51
CA ILE A 113 5.21 -2.92 -5.51
C ILE A 113 6.30 -3.90 -5.07
N VAL A 114 7.33 -4.06 -5.89
CA VAL A 114 8.52 -4.86 -5.60
C VAL A 114 9.71 -3.96 -5.33
N GLY A 115 10.55 -4.33 -4.35
CA GLY A 115 11.78 -3.61 -4.04
C GLY A 115 11.57 -2.34 -3.22
N ALA A 116 10.47 -2.22 -2.51
CA ALA A 116 10.26 -1.16 -1.53
C ALA A 116 11.34 -1.19 -0.44
N VAL A 117 11.77 -0.04 -0.02
CA VAL A 117 12.72 0.12 1.09
C VAL A 117 12.22 1.19 2.05
N GLU A 118 12.51 1.03 3.31
CA GLU A 118 12.21 2.02 4.35
C GLU A 118 13.33 2.10 5.37
N GLY A 119 13.29 3.09 6.21
CA GLY A 119 14.24 3.23 7.30
C GLY A 119 14.34 4.65 7.84
N TRP A 120 15.35 4.87 8.65
CA TRP A 120 15.67 6.20 9.14
C TRP A 120 16.74 6.82 8.27
N TYR A 121 16.52 8.06 7.90
CA TYR A 121 17.34 8.78 6.95
C TYR A 121 17.87 10.08 7.50
N VAL A 122 19.02 10.48 6.97
CA VAL A 122 19.58 11.83 7.10
C VAL A 122 20.03 12.32 5.72
N PRO A 123 20.06 13.63 5.45
CA PRO A 123 20.69 14.16 4.25
C PRO A 123 22.18 13.78 4.19
N ARG A 124 22.68 13.41 2.99
CA ARG A 124 24.08 12.99 2.82
C ARG A 124 25.06 14.02 3.32
N TYR A 125 24.79 15.31 3.13
CA TYR A 125 25.68 16.38 3.59
C TYR A 125 25.88 16.41 5.12
N VAL A 126 24.98 15.81 5.89
CA VAL A 126 25.16 15.69 7.35
C VAL A 126 26.35 14.79 7.68
N ILE A 127 26.58 13.76 6.87
CA ILE A 127 27.67 12.79 7.05
C ILE A 127 28.93 13.18 6.27
N GLU A 128 28.77 13.59 5.00
CA GLU A 128 29.89 13.77 4.07
C GLU A 128 30.22 15.27 3.81
N GLY A 129 29.32 16.17 4.22
CA GLY A 129 29.39 17.56 3.81
C GLY A 129 28.93 17.77 2.37
N ASP A 130 28.89 19.00 1.93
CA ASP A 130 28.62 19.41 0.55
C ASP A 130 29.45 20.66 0.20
N PRO A 131 30.62 20.47 -0.41
CA PRO A 131 31.50 21.60 -0.74
C PRO A 131 30.87 22.62 -1.71
N GLN A 132 30.01 22.19 -2.62
CA GLN A 132 29.33 23.04 -3.60
C GLN A 132 28.37 24.01 -2.89
N ARG A 133 27.70 23.52 -1.83
CA ARG A 133 26.79 24.29 -0.99
C ARG A 133 27.49 24.92 0.24
N LYS A 134 28.79 24.71 0.39
CA LYS A 134 29.58 25.14 1.55
C LYS A 134 29.06 24.60 2.88
N LEU A 135 28.64 23.33 2.89
CA LEU A 135 28.15 22.62 4.07
C LEU A 135 29.25 21.71 4.62
N GLU A 136 29.56 21.84 5.89
CA GLU A 136 30.46 20.94 6.59
C GLU A 136 29.70 19.71 7.12
N ALA A 137 30.39 18.56 7.15
CA ALA A 137 29.88 17.36 7.75
C ALA A 137 29.63 17.54 9.27
N LYS A 138 28.39 17.44 9.71
CA LYS A 138 28.01 17.62 11.14
C LYS A 138 28.11 16.30 11.93
N ALA A 139 27.98 15.16 11.25
CA ALA A 139 28.04 13.82 11.86
C ALA A 139 28.87 12.85 10.99
N PRO A 140 30.19 13.09 10.78
CA PRO A 140 30.99 12.34 9.80
C PRO A 140 31.22 10.86 10.15
N LYS A 141 30.91 10.46 11.39
CA LYS A 141 31.02 9.06 11.84
C LYS A 141 29.65 8.38 12.03
N LEU A 142 28.55 9.07 11.78
CA LEU A 142 27.20 8.48 11.86
C LEU A 142 27.02 7.45 10.75
N ARG A 143 26.67 6.20 11.12
CA ARG A 143 26.39 5.09 10.18
C ARG A 143 25.08 4.40 10.48
N SER A 144 24.77 4.23 11.76
CA SER A 144 23.67 3.40 12.23
C SER A 144 22.77 4.15 13.20
N ILE A 145 21.57 3.60 13.40
CA ILE A 145 20.61 4.11 14.39
C ILE A 145 21.22 4.06 15.81
N ALA A 146 22.07 3.05 16.07
CA ALA A 146 22.73 2.92 17.37
C ALA A 146 23.71 4.06 17.69
N ASP A 147 24.21 4.76 16.66
CA ASP A 147 25.14 5.88 16.84
C ASP A 147 24.43 7.18 17.25
N LEU A 148 23.10 7.28 17.06
CA LEU A 148 22.35 8.54 17.13
C LEU A 148 22.44 9.23 18.49
N ALA A 149 22.51 8.52 19.60
CA ALA A 149 22.52 9.11 20.94
C ALA A 149 23.60 10.19 21.11
N GLN A 150 24.78 10.02 20.48
CA GLN A 150 25.89 10.99 20.51
C GLN A 150 25.72 12.20 19.59
N TYR A 151 24.67 12.17 18.72
CA TYR A 151 24.40 13.23 17.74
C TYR A 151 23.10 14.00 18.02
N ALA A 152 22.51 13.89 19.22
CA ALA A 152 21.28 14.60 19.57
C ALA A 152 21.38 16.10 19.29
N GLU A 153 22.51 16.74 19.65
CA GLU A 153 22.76 18.15 19.41
C GLU A 153 22.84 18.54 17.93
N VAL A 154 23.22 17.60 17.04
CA VAL A 154 23.22 17.83 15.58
C VAL A 154 21.79 17.94 15.06
N PHE A 155 20.88 17.13 15.58
CA PHE A 155 19.46 17.08 15.21
C PHE A 155 18.57 17.83 16.20
N ARG A 156 19.07 18.89 16.82
CA ARG A 156 18.44 19.61 17.93
C ARG A 156 16.95 19.85 17.72
N ASP A 157 16.17 19.51 18.74
CA ASP A 157 14.76 19.85 18.82
C ASP A 157 14.59 21.32 19.25
N PRO A 158 13.91 22.17 18.47
CA PRO A 158 13.67 23.56 18.85
C PRO A 158 12.69 23.72 20.04
N GLU A 159 11.89 22.71 20.35
CA GLU A 159 10.87 22.75 21.42
C GLU A 159 11.33 22.03 22.69
N GLU A 160 12.30 21.10 22.59
CA GLU A 160 12.83 20.33 23.72
C GLU A 160 14.36 20.51 23.82
N PRO A 161 14.83 21.56 24.52
CA PRO A 161 16.26 21.81 24.68
C PRO A 161 17.00 20.62 25.28
N GLY A 162 18.12 20.25 24.66
CA GLY A 162 18.95 19.13 25.07
C GLY A 162 18.58 17.80 24.41
N LYS A 163 17.51 17.76 23.61
CA LYS A 163 17.14 16.58 22.80
C LYS A 163 17.32 16.83 21.30
N GLY A 164 17.55 15.77 20.56
CA GLY A 164 17.38 15.74 19.12
C GLY A 164 15.91 15.51 18.76
N ARG A 165 15.51 15.87 17.53
CA ARG A 165 14.18 15.57 16.99
C ARG A 165 14.27 14.46 15.96
N PHE A 166 13.50 13.39 16.16
CA PHE A 166 13.21 12.39 15.14
C PHE A 166 11.83 12.65 14.54
N TYR A 167 11.79 12.90 13.23
CA TYR A 167 10.54 13.05 12.49
C TYR A 167 10.02 11.67 12.08
N ASN A 168 9.06 11.19 12.84
CA ASN A 168 8.39 9.91 12.62
C ASN A 168 7.31 10.01 11.54
N CYS A 169 6.63 8.91 11.24
CA CYS A 169 5.41 8.88 10.45
C CYS A 169 4.27 9.68 11.09
N PRO A 170 3.30 10.11 10.29
CA PRO A 170 2.03 10.60 10.80
C PRO A 170 1.36 9.62 11.76
N ALA A 171 0.69 10.15 12.77
CA ALA A 171 -0.08 9.32 13.70
C ALA A 171 -1.16 8.50 12.98
N GLY A 172 -1.29 7.23 13.37
CA GLY A 172 -2.25 6.30 12.79
C GLY A 172 -1.73 5.51 11.58
N TRP A 173 -0.51 5.78 11.12
CA TRP A 173 0.20 4.90 10.19
C TRP A 173 0.88 3.77 10.96
N THR A 174 1.03 2.60 10.35
CA THR A 174 1.68 1.44 11.00
C THR A 174 3.14 1.70 11.36
N CYS A 175 3.87 2.40 10.49
CA CYS A 175 5.27 2.78 10.73
C CYS A 175 5.46 3.70 11.96
N GLU A 176 4.45 4.48 12.35
CA GLU A 176 4.54 5.34 13.53
C GLU A 176 4.76 4.53 14.81
N LEU A 177 3.99 3.46 14.96
CA LEU A 177 4.09 2.57 16.13
C LEU A 177 5.44 1.80 16.11
N GLU A 178 5.83 1.28 14.95
CA GLU A 178 7.10 0.55 14.80
C GLU A 178 8.30 1.44 15.12
N ASN A 179 8.35 2.66 14.59
CA ASN A 179 9.42 3.60 14.88
C ASN A 179 9.46 4.04 16.35
N SER A 180 8.29 4.13 17.00
CA SER A 180 8.22 4.43 18.43
C SER A 180 8.86 3.30 19.27
N GLU A 181 8.58 2.04 18.93
CA GLU A 181 9.24 0.89 19.55
C GLU A 181 10.74 0.82 19.20
N MET A 182 11.13 1.22 18.00
CA MET A 182 12.54 1.33 17.63
C MET A 182 13.27 2.37 18.47
N LEU A 183 12.73 3.58 18.65
CA LEU A 183 13.31 4.60 19.53
C LEU A 183 13.59 4.01 20.93
N LYS A 184 12.63 3.31 21.49
CA LYS A 184 12.75 2.65 22.79
C LYS A 184 13.81 1.54 22.77
N SER A 185 13.78 0.67 21.79
CA SER A 185 14.70 -0.48 21.70
C SER A 185 16.16 -0.08 21.54
N TYR A 186 16.41 1.10 20.94
CA TYR A 186 17.74 1.71 20.82
C TYR A 186 18.11 2.61 22.01
N GLY A 187 17.21 2.79 23.00
CA GLY A 187 17.44 3.65 24.14
C GLY A 187 17.50 5.13 23.80
N LEU A 188 16.82 5.57 22.73
CA LEU A 188 16.86 6.93 22.23
C LEU A 188 15.77 7.84 22.80
N GLU A 189 14.80 7.33 23.59
CA GLU A 189 13.69 8.12 24.15
C GLU A 189 14.16 9.26 25.07
N GLU A 190 15.29 9.07 25.75
CA GLU A 190 15.87 10.09 26.64
C GLU A 190 16.60 11.20 25.85
N THR A 191 17.09 10.89 24.65
CA THR A 191 17.93 11.79 23.86
C THR A 191 17.24 12.37 22.63
N PHE A 192 16.11 11.80 22.20
CA PHE A 192 15.33 12.28 21.06
C PHE A 192 13.86 12.41 21.38
N THR A 193 13.24 13.46 20.86
CA THR A 193 11.79 13.57 20.81
C THR A 193 11.24 12.78 19.62
N ASN A 194 10.14 12.10 19.83
CA ASN A 194 9.41 11.39 18.78
C ASN A 194 8.36 12.36 18.19
N PHE A 195 8.77 13.17 17.21
CA PHE A 195 7.90 14.14 16.57
C PHE A 195 7.05 13.48 15.47
N ARG A 196 5.73 13.64 15.55
CA ARG A 196 4.77 13.08 14.60
C ARG A 196 4.17 14.20 13.76
N PRO A 197 4.56 14.34 12.48
CA PRO A 197 3.90 15.25 11.56
C PRO A 197 2.41 14.90 11.44
N GLY A 198 1.56 15.90 11.22
CA GLY A 198 0.12 15.66 11.10
C GLY A 198 -0.29 14.89 9.84
N THR A 199 0.53 14.95 8.77
CA THR A 199 0.26 14.31 7.48
C THR A 199 1.57 13.94 6.75
N GLY A 200 1.50 13.06 5.74
CA GLY A 200 2.64 12.75 4.86
C GLY A 200 3.21 14.01 4.18
N PRO A 201 2.40 14.85 3.52
CA PRO A 201 2.88 16.11 2.96
C PRO A 201 3.54 17.06 3.97
N ALA A 202 3.15 17.03 5.26
CA ALA A 202 3.83 17.82 6.28
C ALA A 202 5.22 17.26 6.61
N LEU A 203 5.39 15.92 6.60
CA LEU A 203 6.72 15.30 6.71
C LEU A 203 7.61 15.69 5.53
N ASP A 204 7.11 15.58 4.30
CA ASP A 204 7.82 15.96 3.08
C ASP A 204 8.26 17.43 3.11
N ALA A 205 7.35 18.30 3.51
CA ALA A 205 7.66 19.75 3.61
C ALA A 205 8.75 20.01 4.64
N ALA A 206 8.74 19.34 5.78
CA ALA A 206 9.78 19.47 6.81
C ALA A 206 11.14 19.01 6.27
N VAL A 207 11.20 17.82 5.65
CA VAL A 207 12.42 17.25 5.08
C VAL A 207 12.99 18.15 3.98
N LEU A 208 12.17 18.51 2.98
CA LEU A 208 12.61 19.34 1.86
C LEU A 208 12.99 20.74 2.28
N SER A 209 12.34 21.30 3.29
CA SER A 209 12.67 22.62 3.83
C SER A 209 14.06 22.60 4.51
N SER A 210 14.30 21.63 5.40
CA SER A 210 15.60 21.44 6.04
C SER A 210 16.71 21.14 5.03
N TYR A 211 16.43 20.24 4.06
CA TYR A 211 17.36 19.90 2.99
C TYR A 211 17.81 21.14 2.19
N ARG A 212 16.86 21.99 1.78
CA ARG A 212 17.18 23.22 1.03
C ARG A 212 18.00 24.20 1.83
N ARG A 213 17.75 24.35 3.14
CA ARG A 213 18.53 25.23 4.03
C ARG A 213 19.89 24.66 4.44
N GLY A 214 20.16 23.36 4.13
CA GLY A 214 21.37 22.69 4.59
C GLY A 214 21.35 22.37 6.09
N GLU A 215 20.18 22.29 6.69
CA GLU A 215 19.98 21.96 8.10
C GLU A 215 19.91 20.46 8.31
N PRO A 216 20.56 19.92 9.37
CA PRO A 216 20.41 18.51 9.71
C PRO A 216 18.97 18.16 10.06
N ILE A 217 18.52 17.03 9.58
CA ILE A 217 17.23 16.44 9.91
C ILE A 217 17.35 14.92 9.98
N LEU A 218 16.78 14.31 11.01
CA LEU A 218 16.65 12.87 11.18
C LEU A 218 15.16 12.50 11.03
N PHE A 219 14.84 11.58 10.10
CA PHE A 219 13.46 11.26 9.81
C PHE A 219 13.31 9.82 9.32
N TYR A 220 12.11 9.26 9.50
CA TYR A 220 11.70 8.03 8.83
C TYR A 220 11.22 8.35 7.43
N TYR A 221 11.57 7.50 6.47
CA TYR A 221 11.02 7.58 5.14
C TYR A 221 11.05 6.21 4.41
N TRP A 222 10.41 6.16 3.24
CA TRP A 222 10.31 4.95 2.43
C TRP A 222 10.42 5.24 0.94
N SER A 223 10.53 4.18 0.12
CA SER A 223 10.51 4.22 -1.34
C SER A 223 9.55 3.13 -1.84
N PRO A 224 8.79 3.38 -2.92
CA PRO A 224 8.85 4.54 -3.82
C PRO A 224 8.07 5.76 -3.30
N THR A 225 8.64 6.95 -3.47
CA THR A 225 7.99 8.23 -3.14
C THR A 225 8.57 9.37 -3.96
N PRO A 226 7.85 10.50 -4.10
CA PRO A 226 8.37 11.67 -4.78
C PRO A 226 9.63 12.27 -4.16
N LEU A 227 9.82 12.12 -2.85
CA LEU A 227 10.93 12.71 -2.11
C LEU A 227 12.27 12.08 -2.48
N MET A 228 12.31 10.76 -2.70
CA MET A 228 13.55 10.01 -2.93
C MET A 228 14.33 10.47 -4.19
N GLY A 229 13.64 11.05 -5.17
CA GLY A 229 14.27 11.67 -6.35
C GLY A 229 14.65 13.15 -6.18
N ARG A 230 14.36 13.78 -5.02
CA ARG A 230 14.48 15.23 -4.80
C ARG A 230 15.52 15.63 -3.75
N ALA A 231 16.00 14.68 -2.99
CA ALA A 231 16.98 14.88 -1.94
C ALA A 231 18.00 13.72 -1.92
N ASP A 232 19.26 14.04 -1.75
CA ASP A 232 20.31 13.02 -1.60
C ASP A 232 20.40 12.61 -0.13
N LEU A 233 19.94 11.39 0.14
CA LEU A 233 19.68 10.87 1.47
C LEU A 233 20.55 9.63 1.75
N VAL A 234 20.92 9.44 3.00
CA VAL A 234 21.59 8.23 3.49
C VAL A 234 20.65 7.55 4.48
N ARG A 235 20.37 6.27 4.22
CA ARG A 235 19.68 5.41 5.18
C ARG A 235 20.66 4.95 6.25
N LEU A 236 20.28 5.10 7.51
CA LEU A 236 21.06 4.60 8.62
C LEU A 236 20.89 3.08 8.75
N GLU A 237 21.99 2.41 9.09
CA GLU A 237 21.99 0.98 9.31
C GLU A 237 21.22 0.62 10.60
N GLU A 238 20.43 -0.44 10.52
CA GLU A 238 19.80 -1.08 11.67
C GLU A 238 20.74 -2.12 12.29
N ARG A 239 20.40 -2.65 13.47
CA ARG A 239 21.17 -3.73 14.10
C ARG A 239 21.23 -4.95 13.18
N PRO A 240 22.39 -5.65 13.09
CA PRO A 240 22.50 -6.87 12.33
C PRO A 240 21.45 -7.91 12.76
N GLY A 241 20.90 -8.64 11.80
CA GLY A 241 19.92 -9.70 12.06
C GLY A 241 18.47 -9.26 12.06
N VAL A 242 18.20 -7.97 11.87
CA VAL A 242 16.85 -7.49 11.56
C VAL A 242 16.64 -7.63 10.05
N ASP A 243 16.22 -8.82 9.61
CA ASP A 243 15.83 -9.05 8.19
C ASP A 243 14.43 -8.46 7.98
N LYS A 244 14.40 -7.20 7.66
CA LYS A 244 13.17 -6.51 7.25
C LYS A 244 12.98 -6.66 5.75
N ARG A 245 12.61 -7.86 5.31
CA ARG A 245 12.03 -8.01 3.98
C ARG A 245 10.70 -7.27 3.95
N ILE A 246 10.70 -6.13 3.25
CA ILE A 246 9.48 -5.39 3.02
C ILE A 246 8.71 -6.15 1.95
N ARG A 247 7.49 -6.53 2.30
CA ARG A 247 6.55 -7.15 1.40
C ARG A 247 5.27 -6.34 1.39
N ILE A 248 4.95 -5.81 0.23
CA ILE A 248 3.71 -5.07 0.01
C ILE A 248 2.77 -6.01 -0.76
N GLN A 249 1.55 -6.16 -0.27
CA GLN A 249 0.52 -6.96 -0.90
C GLN A 249 -0.78 -6.17 -1.03
N VAL A 250 -1.68 -6.63 -1.89
CA VAL A 250 -3.06 -6.16 -1.87
C VAL A 250 -3.78 -6.90 -0.75
N GLY A 251 -4.19 -6.18 0.28
CA GLY A 251 -4.97 -6.71 1.38
C GLY A 251 -6.44 -6.86 0.98
N LEU A 252 -7.02 -8.04 1.23
CA LEU A 252 -8.42 -8.34 0.92
C LEU A 252 -9.16 -8.80 2.17
N SER A 253 -10.43 -8.39 2.32
CA SER A 253 -11.30 -9.05 3.27
C SER A 253 -11.52 -10.51 2.86
N ARG A 254 -11.58 -11.43 3.80
CA ARG A 254 -11.82 -12.86 3.52
C ARG A 254 -13.14 -13.06 2.76
N THR A 255 -14.18 -12.35 3.13
CA THR A 255 -15.50 -12.43 2.48
C THR A 255 -15.41 -12.07 0.99
N PHE A 256 -14.71 -10.98 0.66
CA PHE A 256 -14.52 -10.57 -0.73
C PHE A 256 -13.65 -11.57 -1.50
N HIS A 257 -12.55 -11.99 -0.90
CA HIS A 257 -11.64 -12.98 -1.47
C HIS A 257 -12.39 -14.27 -1.89
N ASP A 258 -13.28 -14.77 -1.02
CA ASP A 258 -13.97 -16.03 -1.26
C ASP A 258 -15.19 -15.87 -2.20
N GLN A 259 -15.78 -14.68 -2.30
CA GLN A 259 -16.98 -14.41 -3.11
C GLN A 259 -16.71 -13.78 -4.49
N ALA A 260 -15.51 -13.27 -4.74
CA ALA A 260 -15.15 -12.56 -5.98
C ALA A 260 -13.84 -13.08 -6.60
N PRO A 261 -13.69 -14.40 -6.84
CA PRO A 261 -12.42 -14.98 -7.29
C PRO A 261 -11.92 -14.38 -8.61
N GLU A 262 -12.80 -13.95 -9.50
CA GLU A 262 -12.47 -13.30 -10.76
C GLU A 262 -11.80 -11.93 -10.55
N LEU A 263 -12.26 -11.15 -9.57
CA LEU A 263 -11.67 -9.85 -9.22
C LEU A 263 -10.38 -10.02 -8.43
N VAL A 264 -10.32 -11.03 -7.56
CA VAL A 264 -9.11 -11.40 -6.83
C VAL A 264 -7.98 -11.74 -7.80
N ALA A 265 -8.27 -12.52 -8.85
CA ALA A 265 -7.29 -12.89 -9.87
C ALA A 265 -6.73 -11.67 -10.64
N VAL A 266 -7.50 -10.60 -10.78
CA VAL A 266 -7.03 -9.31 -11.33
C VAL A 266 -6.13 -8.60 -10.34
N LEU A 267 -6.60 -8.43 -9.10
CA LEU A 267 -5.87 -7.71 -8.06
C LEU A 267 -4.53 -8.37 -7.72
N GLU A 268 -4.47 -9.69 -7.75
CA GLU A 268 -3.25 -10.47 -7.53
C GLU A 268 -2.17 -10.24 -8.59
N LYS A 269 -2.58 -9.90 -9.82
CA LYS A 269 -1.66 -9.64 -10.94
C LYS A 269 -1.16 -8.20 -11.00
N VAL A 270 -1.78 -7.28 -10.27
CA VAL A 270 -1.34 -5.87 -10.28
C VAL A 270 0.10 -5.81 -9.77
N ASN A 271 0.96 -5.30 -10.63
CA ASN A 271 2.39 -5.09 -10.34
C ASN A 271 2.87 -3.86 -11.12
N LEU A 272 3.50 -2.93 -10.41
CA LEU A 272 4.04 -1.70 -10.97
C LEU A 272 5.56 -1.76 -10.90
N PRO A 273 6.26 -1.63 -12.05
CA PRO A 273 7.70 -1.48 -12.05
C PRO A 273 8.12 -0.27 -11.22
N ALA A 274 9.04 -0.47 -10.27
CA ALA A 274 9.44 0.56 -9.31
C ALA A 274 9.96 1.85 -9.99
N GLU A 275 10.64 1.73 -11.13
CA GLU A 275 11.14 2.88 -11.90
C GLU A 275 10.00 3.72 -12.48
N LEU A 276 8.98 3.09 -13.06
CA LEU A 276 7.79 3.79 -13.56
C LEU A 276 7.04 4.46 -12.41
N LEU A 277 6.83 3.73 -11.33
CA LEU A 277 6.13 4.27 -10.16
C LEU A 277 6.86 5.48 -9.57
N ASN A 278 8.19 5.44 -9.43
CA ASN A 278 8.98 6.58 -8.96
C ASN A 278 8.85 7.80 -9.89
N SER A 279 8.88 7.57 -11.21
CA SER A 279 8.72 8.62 -12.22
C SER A 279 7.34 9.28 -12.12
N ASP A 280 6.30 8.48 -12.02
CA ASP A 280 4.91 8.95 -11.93
C ASP A 280 4.62 9.69 -10.64
N LEU A 281 5.12 9.20 -9.50
CA LEU A 281 4.99 9.89 -8.22
C LEU A 281 5.75 11.22 -8.22
N ALA A 282 6.93 11.28 -8.86
CA ALA A 282 7.66 12.53 -9.01
C ALA A 282 6.89 13.54 -9.90
N ARG A 283 6.25 13.07 -10.99
CA ARG A 283 5.39 13.87 -11.86
C ARG A 283 4.14 14.35 -11.10
N MET A 284 3.49 13.48 -10.36
CA MET A 284 2.34 13.80 -9.51
C MET A 284 2.64 14.98 -8.57
N ALA A 285 3.76 14.91 -7.86
CA ALA A 285 4.16 15.97 -6.92
C ALA A 285 4.58 17.26 -7.61
N LYS A 286 5.31 17.18 -8.74
CA LYS A 286 5.84 18.33 -9.47
C LYS A 286 4.72 19.13 -10.15
N ASP A 287 3.84 18.41 -10.86
CA ASP A 287 2.84 18.99 -11.73
C ASP A 287 1.48 19.12 -11.03
N ARG A 288 1.38 18.70 -9.77
CA ARG A 288 0.16 18.70 -8.94
C ARG A 288 -1.00 17.96 -9.61
N ILE A 289 -0.69 16.81 -10.19
CA ILE A 289 -1.68 15.94 -10.81
C ILE A 289 -2.36 15.14 -9.70
N ASP A 290 -3.67 15.04 -9.72
CA ASP A 290 -4.39 14.13 -8.80
C ASP A 290 -4.19 12.66 -9.22
N ALA A 291 -4.35 11.75 -8.24
CA ALA A 291 -4.08 10.33 -8.45
C ALA A 291 -5.02 9.70 -9.50
N ALA A 292 -6.28 10.11 -9.55
CA ALA A 292 -7.25 9.58 -10.50
C ALA A 292 -6.90 9.96 -11.95
N ARG A 293 -6.40 11.18 -12.15
CA ARG A 293 -5.90 11.60 -13.46
C ARG A 293 -4.63 10.85 -13.81
N LEU A 294 -3.67 10.77 -12.89
CA LEU A 294 -2.41 10.07 -13.11
C LEU A 294 -2.64 8.58 -13.42
N ALA A 295 -3.58 7.93 -12.72
CA ALA A 295 -3.95 6.54 -12.98
C ALA A 295 -4.43 6.33 -14.43
N ARG A 296 -5.27 7.24 -14.96
CA ARG A 296 -5.72 7.18 -16.35
C ARG A 296 -4.59 7.43 -17.34
N GLU A 297 -3.72 8.41 -17.06
CA GLU A 297 -2.54 8.68 -17.88
C GLU A 297 -1.61 7.46 -17.91
N PHE A 298 -1.34 6.84 -16.76
CA PHE A 298 -0.55 5.61 -16.65
C PHE A 298 -1.13 4.47 -17.50
N LEU A 299 -2.43 4.19 -17.37
CA LEU A 299 -3.07 3.12 -18.14
C LEU A 299 -3.02 3.40 -19.65
N LYS A 300 -3.11 4.67 -20.06
CA LYS A 300 -3.00 5.06 -21.46
C LYS A 300 -1.58 4.96 -22.01
N GLU A 301 -0.58 5.32 -21.20
CA GLU A 301 0.82 5.39 -21.60
C GLU A 301 1.52 4.02 -21.52
N HIS A 302 1.05 3.10 -20.65
CA HIS A 302 1.70 1.81 -20.36
C HIS A 302 0.78 0.58 -20.52
N PRO A 303 0.13 0.39 -21.69
CA PRO A 303 -0.71 -0.79 -21.90
C PRO A 303 0.06 -2.11 -21.73
N GLU A 304 1.35 -2.13 -22.06
CA GLU A 304 2.23 -3.29 -21.88
C GLU A 304 2.37 -3.76 -20.44
N VAL A 305 2.11 -2.89 -19.45
CA VAL A 305 2.16 -3.23 -18.03
C VAL A 305 0.84 -3.85 -17.58
N TRP A 306 -0.27 -3.19 -17.82
CA TRP A 306 -1.55 -3.57 -17.21
C TRP A 306 -2.37 -4.58 -18.03
N HIS A 307 -2.11 -4.77 -19.32
CA HIS A 307 -2.76 -5.82 -20.11
C HIS A 307 -2.56 -7.22 -19.49
N ALA A 308 -1.44 -7.44 -18.81
CA ALA A 308 -1.19 -8.69 -18.10
C ALA A 308 -2.08 -8.91 -16.87
N TRP A 309 -2.73 -7.86 -16.36
CA TRP A 309 -3.57 -7.97 -15.15
C TRP A 309 -4.96 -8.49 -15.45
N VAL A 310 -5.47 -8.27 -16.66
CA VAL A 310 -6.87 -8.48 -17.05
C VAL A 310 -6.99 -9.45 -18.25
N ASP A 311 -8.21 -9.91 -18.52
CA ASP A 311 -8.50 -10.61 -19.75
C ASP A 311 -8.68 -9.64 -20.96
N GLU A 312 -8.73 -10.20 -22.17
CA GLU A 312 -8.80 -9.42 -23.41
C GLU A 312 -10.07 -8.57 -23.54
N ASP A 313 -11.21 -9.07 -23.02
CA ASP A 313 -12.48 -8.33 -23.10
C ASP A 313 -12.49 -7.16 -22.10
N ALA A 314 -11.96 -7.36 -20.91
CA ALA A 314 -11.77 -6.29 -19.93
C ALA A 314 -10.77 -5.25 -20.44
N ALA A 315 -9.66 -5.67 -21.08
CA ALA A 315 -8.69 -4.75 -21.67
C ALA A 315 -9.34 -3.83 -22.70
N LYS A 316 -10.13 -4.37 -23.65
CA LYS A 316 -10.86 -3.58 -24.65
C LYS A 316 -11.82 -2.55 -24.02
N LYS A 317 -12.50 -2.93 -22.94
CA LYS A 317 -13.41 -2.03 -22.21
C LYS A 317 -12.65 -0.90 -21.51
N ILE A 318 -11.51 -1.22 -20.90
CA ILE A 318 -10.63 -0.24 -20.25
C ILE A 318 -10.08 0.74 -21.29
N GLU A 319 -9.52 0.25 -22.41
CA GLU A 319 -9.02 1.08 -23.51
C GLU A 319 -10.10 2.03 -24.07
N ALA A 320 -11.32 1.54 -24.23
CA ALA A 320 -12.44 2.36 -24.72
C ALA A 320 -12.86 3.46 -23.71
N ALA A 321 -12.46 3.35 -22.45
CA ALA A 321 -12.80 4.30 -21.37
C ALA A 321 -11.67 5.31 -21.08
N LEU A 322 -10.47 5.11 -21.64
CA LEU A 322 -9.30 5.99 -21.52
C LEU A 322 -9.31 7.12 -22.56
#